data_5de534b013531fc04a1af10ba22bd58b
#
_entry.id   5de534b013531fc04a1af10ba22bd58b
#
_cell.length_a   1.000
_cell.length_b   1.000
_cell.length_c   1.000
_cell.angle_alpha   90.00
_cell.angle_beta   90.00
_cell.angle_gamma   90.00
#
_symmetry.space_group_name_H-M   'P 1'
#
loop_
_entity.id
_entity.type
_entity.pdbx_description
1 polymer ?
#
loop_
_entity_poly.entity_id
_entity_poly.type
_entity_poly.pdbx_seq_one_letter_code
_entity_poly.pdbx_strand_id
1 'polypeptide(L)'
;MQSIRGMGIEYLAVNFLMEDATYDGIMKFKEKAARCHLTISDAGCPNLQKCPDIHLGKPTRDLWIERYNEFTRALGKAGIPVNYLAWQPNGIFRTRIGSGIHNRGEQSFICDMDEILSRPISNDREYGEEEIWNNFKYFMDRALPVCEEAGVKLALHPNDPPVPSLGGVHSLIWNTDCYKRAFAMVENSPYLTMKMCIGCWLESENFGNLMDDIKTFCQEDKISIVHFRNVSSVMPYFEETLLEDGYADMYAIMKQLIQCGYNGYLNIDHPFFNQDGKTISDTSAAYFMGYMKGMLHSA
;
A
#
# COMPACT_ATOMS: atom_id res chain seq x y z
N MET A 1 -21.13 -4.54 -1.64
CA MET A 1 -20.79 -5.39 -0.47
C MET A 1 -21.31 -6.82 -0.58
N GLN A 2 -22.59 -7.06 -0.95
CA GLN A 2 -23.07 -8.44 -1.15
C GLN A 2 -22.28 -9.17 -2.25
N SER A 3 -21.99 -8.53 -3.37
CA SER A 3 -21.15 -9.08 -4.45
C SER A 3 -19.76 -9.47 -3.93
N ILE A 4 -19.15 -8.62 -3.09
CA ILE A 4 -17.85 -8.87 -2.47
C ILE A 4 -17.92 -10.12 -1.57
N ARG A 5 -18.94 -10.22 -0.72
CA ARG A 5 -19.15 -11.41 0.10
C ARG A 5 -19.40 -12.66 -0.75
N GLY A 6 -20.11 -12.50 -1.88
CA GLY A 6 -20.34 -13.58 -2.85
C GLY A 6 -19.06 -14.15 -3.48
N MET A 7 -17.99 -13.37 -3.58
CA MET A 7 -16.66 -13.82 -3.99
C MET A 7 -15.91 -14.57 -2.87
N GLY A 8 -16.53 -14.77 -1.69
CA GLY A 8 -15.92 -15.42 -0.54
C GLY A 8 -14.92 -14.52 0.22
N ILE A 9 -14.99 -13.20 0.05
CA ILE A 9 -14.21 -12.22 0.81
C ILE A 9 -14.84 -12.05 2.19
N GLU A 10 -14.01 -11.97 3.23
CA GLU A 10 -14.43 -11.78 4.62
C GLU A 10 -13.90 -10.47 5.21
N TYR A 11 -12.79 -9.98 4.67
CA TYR A 11 -12.10 -8.79 5.15
C TYR A 11 -12.07 -7.71 4.08
N LEU A 12 -12.17 -6.46 4.50
CA LEU A 12 -12.14 -5.27 3.64
C LEU A 12 -11.01 -4.34 4.04
N ALA A 13 -10.19 -3.95 3.08
CA ALA A 13 -9.39 -2.73 3.15
C ALA A 13 -10.28 -1.56 2.72
N VAL A 14 -10.30 -0.47 3.50
CA VAL A 14 -11.22 0.64 3.27
C VAL A 14 -10.47 1.97 3.19
N ASN A 15 -10.72 2.74 2.13
CA ASN A 15 -10.31 4.14 2.06
C ASN A 15 -11.52 5.04 2.34
N PHE A 16 -11.45 5.79 3.44
CA PHE A 16 -12.46 6.77 3.81
C PHE A 16 -12.21 8.11 3.10
N LEU A 17 -13.28 8.77 2.67
CA LEU A 17 -13.20 10.19 2.30
C LEU A 17 -13.00 11.04 3.56
N MET A 18 -12.47 12.27 3.41
CA MET A 18 -12.20 13.15 4.56
C MET A 18 -13.42 13.41 5.44
N GLU A 19 -14.59 13.58 4.85
CA GLU A 19 -15.84 13.78 5.58
C GLU A 19 -16.28 12.57 6.40
N ASP A 20 -15.89 11.36 5.98
CA ASP A 20 -16.21 10.11 6.67
C ASP A 20 -15.03 9.59 7.52
N ALA A 21 -13.86 10.26 7.51
CA ALA A 21 -12.69 9.91 8.32
C ALA A 21 -12.88 10.31 9.80
N THR A 22 -14.03 10.03 10.35
CA THR A 22 -14.48 10.31 11.71
C THR A 22 -14.97 9.03 12.37
N TYR A 23 -15.04 9.00 13.71
CA TYR A 23 -15.58 7.84 14.40
C TYR A 23 -16.99 7.45 13.93
N ASP A 24 -17.87 8.41 13.76
CA ASP A 24 -19.27 8.15 13.33
C ASP A 24 -19.32 7.64 11.88
N GLY A 25 -18.53 8.23 10.96
CA GLY A 25 -18.42 7.77 9.58
C GLY A 25 -17.87 6.34 9.50
N ILE A 26 -16.82 6.05 10.26
CA ILE A 26 -16.22 4.70 10.36
C ILE A 26 -17.26 3.71 10.89
N MET A 27 -17.96 4.02 11.97
CA MET A 27 -18.97 3.13 12.56
C MET A 27 -20.13 2.88 11.63
N LYS A 28 -20.63 3.90 10.93
CA LYS A 28 -21.67 3.77 9.91
C LYS A 28 -21.26 2.79 8.79
N PHE A 29 -20.03 2.89 8.33
CA PHE A 29 -19.49 1.97 7.32
C PHE A 29 -19.33 0.55 7.89
N LYS A 30 -18.77 0.43 9.11
CA LYS A 30 -18.57 -0.84 9.80
C LYS A 30 -19.88 -1.60 10.01
N GLU A 31 -20.93 -0.92 10.42
CA GLU A 31 -22.27 -1.52 10.55
C GLU A 31 -22.81 -2.01 9.20
N LYS A 32 -22.61 -1.22 8.13
CA LYS A 32 -23.01 -1.62 6.78
C LYS A 32 -22.24 -2.85 6.31
N ALA A 33 -20.93 -2.95 6.60
CA ALA A 33 -20.09 -4.09 6.29
C ALA A 33 -20.54 -5.33 7.10
N ALA A 34 -20.80 -5.17 8.39
CA ALA A 34 -21.24 -6.25 9.28
C ALA A 34 -22.57 -6.89 8.84
N ARG A 35 -23.52 -6.11 8.29
CA ARG A 35 -24.76 -6.64 7.70
C ARG A 35 -24.52 -7.57 6.50
N CYS A 36 -23.34 -7.48 5.88
CA CYS A 36 -22.92 -8.37 4.81
C CYS A 36 -21.90 -9.41 5.29
N HIS A 37 -21.73 -9.60 6.60
CA HIS A 37 -20.74 -10.49 7.20
C HIS A 37 -19.30 -10.18 6.75
N LEU A 38 -18.98 -8.89 6.64
CA LEU A 38 -17.65 -8.39 6.29
C LEU A 38 -17.04 -7.65 7.48
N THR A 39 -15.73 -7.85 7.68
CA THR A 39 -14.93 -7.18 8.71
C THR A 39 -13.94 -6.24 8.05
N ILE A 40 -13.68 -5.08 8.65
CA ILE A 40 -12.64 -4.15 8.17
C ILE A 40 -11.29 -4.61 8.73
N SER A 41 -10.36 -4.95 7.85
CA SER A 41 -8.99 -5.38 8.20
C SER A 41 -8.06 -4.20 8.47
N ASP A 42 -8.13 -3.23 7.60
CA ASP A 42 -7.33 -2.02 7.62
C ASP A 42 -8.09 -0.85 6.99
N ALA A 43 -7.69 0.35 7.35
CA ALA A 43 -8.30 1.53 6.78
C ALA A 43 -7.26 2.63 6.53
N GLY A 44 -7.57 3.50 5.59
CA GLY A 44 -6.83 4.71 5.29
C GLY A 44 -7.74 5.84 4.90
N CYS A 45 -7.17 7.04 4.81
CA CYS A 45 -7.80 8.20 4.21
C CYS A 45 -6.79 8.81 3.24
N PRO A 46 -7.02 8.79 1.91
CA PRO A 46 -6.04 9.21 0.90
C PRO A 46 -5.45 10.60 1.16
N ASN A 47 -6.28 11.53 1.64
CA ASN A 47 -5.85 12.89 1.97
C ASN A 47 -4.91 12.97 3.19
N LEU A 48 -4.96 11.99 4.09
CA LEU A 48 -4.11 11.91 5.27
C LEU A 48 -2.86 11.06 5.01
N GLN A 49 -3.04 9.90 4.38
CA GLN A 49 -1.96 8.93 4.16
C GLN A 49 -0.93 9.36 3.10
N LYS A 50 -1.30 10.26 2.20
CA LYS A 50 -0.45 10.82 1.14
C LYS A 50 -0.40 12.35 1.23
N CYS A 51 -0.46 12.91 2.41
CA CYS A 51 -0.58 14.35 2.65
C CYS A 51 0.72 15.09 2.29
N PRO A 52 0.75 15.93 1.24
CA PRO A 52 1.95 16.69 0.88
C PRO A 52 2.41 17.66 1.99
N ASP A 53 1.47 18.21 2.75
CA ASP A 53 1.79 19.14 3.85
C ASP A 53 2.65 18.46 4.92
N ILE A 54 2.32 17.21 5.28
CA ILE A 54 3.11 16.41 6.21
C ILE A 54 4.44 16.01 5.56
N HIS A 55 4.37 15.39 4.39
CA HIS A 55 5.51 14.74 3.77
C HIS A 55 6.60 15.72 3.32
N LEU A 56 6.22 16.92 2.90
CA LEU A 56 7.11 17.96 2.44
C LEU A 56 7.40 19.04 3.51
N GLY A 57 6.93 18.84 4.74
CA GLY A 57 7.19 19.75 5.86
C GLY A 57 6.61 21.15 5.68
N LYS A 58 5.44 21.27 5.04
CA LYS A 58 4.79 22.57 4.80
C LYS A 58 4.34 23.23 6.11
N PRO A 59 4.06 24.54 6.12
CA PRO A 59 3.67 25.27 7.35
C PRO A 59 2.43 24.70 8.07
N THR A 60 1.54 24.05 7.36
CA THR A 60 0.30 23.45 7.89
C THR A 60 0.46 22.00 8.35
N ARG A 61 1.69 21.44 8.32
CA ARG A 61 1.95 20.03 8.64
C ARG A 61 1.39 19.59 9.99
N ASP A 62 1.50 20.44 11.03
CA ASP A 62 1.06 20.07 12.38
C ASP A 62 -0.46 19.91 12.46
N LEU A 63 -1.22 20.75 11.74
CA LEU A 63 -2.67 20.61 11.60
C LEU A 63 -3.03 19.27 10.93
N TRP A 64 -2.30 18.88 9.89
CA TRP A 64 -2.56 17.64 9.17
C TRP A 64 -2.11 16.40 9.96
N ILE A 65 -1.03 16.50 10.74
CA ILE A 65 -0.62 15.45 11.68
C ILE A 65 -1.71 15.23 12.74
N GLU A 66 -2.28 16.30 13.31
CA GLU A 66 -3.37 16.14 14.28
C GLU A 66 -4.61 15.48 13.66
N ARG A 67 -5.00 15.84 12.44
CA ARG A 67 -6.08 15.16 11.71
C ARG A 67 -5.79 13.68 11.48
N TYR A 68 -4.53 13.34 11.16
CA TYR A 68 -4.09 11.95 11.03
C TYR A 68 -4.23 11.21 12.38
N ASN A 69 -3.83 11.84 13.46
CA ASN A 69 -3.92 11.32 14.81
C ASN A 69 -5.38 11.12 15.27
N GLU A 70 -6.25 12.08 14.99
CA GLU A 70 -7.69 11.97 15.24
C GLU A 70 -8.31 10.78 14.50
N PHE A 71 -7.95 10.59 13.22
CA PHE A 71 -8.38 9.44 12.45
C PHE A 71 -7.86 8.13 13.03
N THR A 72 -6.58 8.08 13.46
CA THR A 72 -5.99 6.91 14.10
C THR A 72 -6.72 6.55 15.41
N ARG A 73 -7.02 7.53 16.28
CA ARG A 73 -7.82 7.32 17.49
C ARG A 73 -9.23 6.81 17.18
N ALA A 74 -9.84 7.34 16.11
CA ALA A 74 -11.17 6.90 15.67
C ALA A 74 -11.15 5.43 15.18
N LEU A 75 -10.09 5.01 14.48
CA LEU A 75 -9.90 3.62 14.08
C LEU A 75 -9.75 2.70 15.29
N GLY A 76 -8.89 3.07 16.26
CA GLY A 76 -8.70 2.29 17.49
C GLY A 76 -10.00 2.15 18.28
N LYS A 77 -10.75 3.24 18.48
CA LYS A 77 -12.06 3.21 19.13
C LYS A 77 -13.09 2.35 18.38
N ALA A 78 -13.00 2.28 17.05
CA ALA A 78 -13.84 1.43 16.21
C ALA A 78 -13.35 -0.03 16.16
N GLY A 79 -12.20 -0.36 16.74
CA GLY A 79 -11.59 -1.69 16.71
C GLY A 79 -11.06 -2.09 15.34
N ILE A 80 -10.53 -1.12 14.56
CA ILE A 80 -9.82 -1.36 13.30
C ILE A 80 -8.33 -1.33 13.60
N PRO A 81 -7.59 -2.43 13.39
CA PRO A 81 -6.25 -2.60 13.98
C PRO A 81 -5.12 -1.95 13.18
N VAL A 82 -5.36 -1.52 11.94
CA VAL A 82 -4.29 -1.03 11.05
C VAL A 82 -4.73 0.25 10.34
N ASN A 83 -3.88 1.29 10.46
CA ASN A 83 -3.94 2.50 9.65
C ASN A 83 -2.87 2.44 8.56
N TYR A 84 -3.21 2.86 7.37
CA TYR A 84 -2.32 2.82 6.22
C TYR A 84 -1.59 4.16 6.01
N LEU A 85 -0.30 4.10 5.65
CA LEU A 85 0.52 5.25 5.30
C LEU A 85 1.30 4.96 4.01
N ALA A 86 1.34 5.90 3.07
CA ALA A 86 2.23 5.88 1.92
C ALA A 86 2.94 7.23 1.83
N TRP A 87 4.26 7.25 2.05
CA TRP A 87 5.05 8.48 2.02
C TRP A 87 5.37 8.87 0.57
N GLN A 88 4.34 9.25 -0.16
CA GLN A 88 4.40 9.56 -1.58
C GLN A 88 3.53 10.78 -1.88
N PRO A 89 4.04 12.01 -1.62
CA PRO A 89 3.25 13.25 -1.66
C PRO A 89 2.78 13.62 -3.06
N ASN A 90 3.42 13.12 -4.10
CA ASN A 90 3.11 13.38 -5.50
C ASN A 90 2.33 12.25 -6.18
N GLY A 91 1.79 11.31 -5.39
CA GLY A 91 0.97 10.21 -5.89
C GLY A 91 1.75 9.08 -6.55
N ILE A 92 1.05 8.09 -7.09
CA ILE A 92 1.63 6.96 -7.83
C ILE A 92 1.93 7.41 -9.26
N PHE A 93 3.15 7.14 -9.72
CA PHE A 93 3.54 7.44 -11.08
C PHE A 93 3.33 6.24 -11.98
N ARG A 94 2.39 6.38 -12.91
CA ARG A 94 2.19 5.47 -14.03
C ARG A 94 2.16 6.29 -15.32
N THR A 95 2.52 5.68 -16.43
CA THR A 95 2.50 6.34 -17.73
C THR A 95 1.08 6.48 -18.22
N ARG A 96 0.34 5.37 -18.21
CA ARG A 96 -1.05 5.30 -18.66
C ARG A 96 -1.77 4.09 -18.11
N ILE A 97 -3.07 4.06 -18.30
CA ILE A 97 -3.90 2.86 -18.24
C ILE A 97 -4.13 2.43 -19.71
N GLY A 98 -3.96 1.14 -19.99
CA GLY A 98 -4.08 0.64 -21.36
C GLY A 98 -4.19 -0.89 -21.44
N SER A 99 -4.57 -1.37 -22.61
CA SER A 99 -4.58 -2.78 -22.91
C SER A 99 -3.20 -3.25 -23.35
N GLY A 100 -2.76 -4.38 -22.84
CA GLY A 100 -1.54 -5.07 -23.17
C GLY A 100 -1.80 -6.54 -23.45
N ILE A 101 -0.74 -7.33 -23.56
CA ILE A 101 -0.85 -8.78 -23.79
C ILE A 101 -1.19 -9.54 -22.49
N HIS A 102 -0.96 -8.93 -21.32
CA HIS A 102 -1.07 -9.54 -20.00
C HIS A 102 -2.40 -9.25 -19.27
N ASN A 103 -3.37 -8.60 -19.91
CA ASN A 103 -4.63 -8.21 -19.28
C ASN A 103 -5.89 -8.76 -19.98
N ARG A 104 -5.71 -9.66 -20.95
CA ARG A 104 -6.79 -10.37 -21.67
C ARG A 104 -7.89 -9.43 -22.22
N GLY A 105 -7.48 -8.22 -22.66
CA GLY A 105 -8.38 -7.25 -23.27
C GLY A 105 -9.02 -6.26 -22.30
N GLU A 106 -8.82 -6.40 -20.99
CA GLU A 106 -9.11 -5.35 -20.01
C GLU A 106 -7.99 -4.31 -19.99
N GLN A 107 -8.02 -3.35 -19.08
CA GLN A 107 -7.01 -2.31 -19.02
C GLN A 107 -6.29 -2.36 -17.67
N SER A 108 -4.96 -2.30 -17.69
CA SER A 108 -4.10 -2.26 -16.51
C SER A 108 -3.18 -1.04 -16.52
N PHE A 109 -2.51 -0.83 -15.42
CA PHE A 109 -1.47 0.20 -15.33
C PHE A 109 -0.23 -0.21 -16.12
N ILE A 110 0.33 0.76 -16.84
CA ILE A 110 1.57 0.64 -17.60
C ILE A 110 2.55 1.68 -17.08
N CYS A 111 3.78 1.27 -16.85
CA CYS A 111 4.88 2.09 -16.39
C CYS A 111 6.02 2.09 -17.42
N ASP A 112 6.32 3.28 -17.93
CA ASP A 112 7.48 3.56 -18.76
C ASP A 112 8.30 4.65 -18.04
N MET A 113 9.43 4.26 -17.49
CA MET A 113 10.24 5.15 -16.65
C MET A 113 10.89 6.26 -17.45
N ASP A 114 11.22 6.04 -18.72
CA ASP A 114 11.80 7.09 -19.56
C ASP A 114 10.79 8.23 -19.78
N GLU A 115 9.51 7.89 -19.99
CA GLU A 115 8.46 8.88 -20.07
C GLU A 115 8.23 9.58 -18.71
N ILE A 116 8.16 8.82 -17.62
CA ILE A 116 7.93 9.37 -16.27
C ILE A 116 9.06 10.34 -15.86
N LEU A 117 10.31 9.96 -16.09
CA LEU A 117 11.47 10.79 -15.73
C LEU A 117 11.61 12.03 -16.63
N SER A 118 11.00 12.05 -17.81
CA SER A 118 10.94 13.23 -18.67
C SER A 118 9.94 14.30 -18.18
N ARG A 119 9.06 13.97 -17.24
CA ARG A 119 8.05 14.89 -16.73
C ARG A 119 8.69 15.97 -15.84
N PRO A 120 8.10 17.17 -15.78
CA PRO A 120 8.61 18.22 -14.87
C PRO A 120 8.47 17.79 -13.40
N ILE A 121 9.17 18.50 -12.53
CA ILE A 121 9.00 18.33 -11.09
C ILE A 121 7.53 18.57 -10.69
N SER A 122 7.04 17.79 -9.72
CA SER A 122 5.63 17.77 -9.33
C SER A 122 5.28 18.79 -8.24
N ASN A 123 6.29 19.46 -7.66
CA ASN A 123 6.12 20.43 -6.59
C ASN A 123 6.85 21.75 -6.91
N ASP A 124 6.82 22.68 -5.97
CA ASP A 124 7.41 24.02 -6.10
C ASP A 124 8.95 24.01 -6.21
N ARG A 125 9.60 22.95 -5.74
CA ARG A 125 11.05 22.73 -5.76
C ARG A 125 11.38 21.24 -5.62
N GLU A 126 12.65 20.93 -5.66
CA GLU A 126 13.15 19.61 -5.30
C GLU A 126 13.22 19.44 -3.77
N TYR A 127 12.99 18.20 -3.32
CA TYR A 127 13.05 17.76 -1.93
C TYR A 127 14.03 16.60 -1.80
N GLY A 128 15.14 16.87 -1.12
CA GLY A 128 16.26 15.92 -0.99
C GLY A 128 16.04 14.86 0.09
N GLU A 129 16.95 13.89 0.11
CA GLU A 129 16.89 12.73 1.01
C GLU A 129 16.80 13.14 2.49
N GLU A 130 17.74 13.94 2.95
CA GLU A 130 17.81 14.33 4.37
C GLU A 130 16.54 15.03 4.84
N GLU A 131 16.00 15.94 4.00
CA GLU A 131 14.77 16.64 4.31
C GLU A 131 13.57 15.70 4.42
N ILE A 132 13.42 14.75 3.48
CA ILE A 132 12.32 13.77 3.50
C ILE A 132 12.41 12.87 4.74
N TRP A 133 13.59 12.37 5.09
CA TRP A 133 13.78 11.57 6.29
C TRP A 133 13.55 12.37 7.59
N ASN A 134 13.95 13.64 7.64
CA ASN A 134 13.67 14.51 8.78
C ASN A 134 12.17 14.80 8.93
N ASN A 135 11.44 14.98 7.81
CA ASN A 135 9.99 15.14 7.84
C ASN A 135 9.30 13.87 8.30
N PHE A 136 9.76 12.70 7.85
CA PHE A 136 9.25 11.41 8.32
C PHE A 136 9.49 11.23 9.83
N LYS A 137 10.70 11.50 10.31
CA LYS A 137 11.01 11.46 11.75
C LYS A 137 10.09 12.37 12.55
N TYR A 138 9.92 13.61 12.08
CA TYR A 138 9.04 14.59 12.72
C TYR A 138 7.59 14.11 12.83
N PHE A 139 7.09 13.47 11.77
CA PHE A 139 5.77 12.85 11.76
C PHE A 139 5.71 11.68 12.75
N MET A 140 6.67 10.77 12.71
CA MET A 140 6.68 9.58 13.57
C MET A 140 6.74 9.95 15.06
N ASP A 141 7.51 10.95 15.43
CA ASP A 141 7.59 11.43 16.83
C ASP A 141 6.23 11.90 17.39
N ARG A 142 5.27 12.21 16.51
CA ARG A 142 3.92 12.69 16.87
C ARG A 142 2.81 11.68 16.63
N ALA A 143 2.95 10.84 15.63
CA ALA A 143 1.93 9.88 15.25
C ALA A 143 2.10 8.53 15.97
N LEU A 144 3.34 8.08 16.19
CA LEU A 144 3.60 6.78 16.79
C LEU A 144 3.04 6.63 18.20
N PRO A 145 3.20 7.60 19.13
CA PRO A 145 2.58 7.51 20.46
C PRO A 145 1.06 7.38 20.41
N VAL A 146 0.42 8.01 19.42
CA VAL A 146 -1.03 7.90 19.21
C VAL A 146 -1.41 6.52 18.67
N CYS A 147 -0.60 5.95 17.79
CA CYS A 147 -0.78 4.57 17.33
C CYS A 147 -0.70 3.58 18.49
N GLU A 148 0.27 3.76 19.39
CA GLU A 148 0.45 2.94 20.60
C GLU A 148 -0.75 3.08 21.55
N GLU A 149 -1.17 4.29 21.85
CA GLU A 149 -2.33 4.57 22.70
C GLU A 149 -3.63 3.97 22.14
N ALA A 150 -3.82 4.10 20.83
CA ALA A 150 -5.02 3.62 20.14
C ALA A 150 -5.00 2.10 19.87
N GLY A 151 -3.85 1.43 20.03
CA GLY A 151 -3.67 0.02 19.65
C GLY A 151 -3.76 -0.21 18.15
N VAL A 152 -3.35 0.78 17.33
CA VAL A 152 -3.46 0.74 15.88
C VAL A 152 -2.07 0.72 15.25
N LYS A 153 -1.75 -0.34 14.52
CA LYS A 153 -0.49 -0.42 13.77
C LYS A 153 -0.51 0.53 12.58
N LEU A 154 0.60 1.20 12.31
CA LEU A 154 0.79 2.02 11.12
C LEU A 154 1.52 1.18 10.07
N ALA A 155 0.86 0.88 8.96
CA ALA A 155 1.40 0.07 7.89
C ALA A 155 1.95 0.96 6.76
N LEU A 156 3.28 1.08 6.69
CA LEU A 156 3.99 1.90 5.71
C LEU A 156 4.14 1.16 4.38
N HIS A 157 3.61 1.76 3.31
CA HIS A 157 3.73 1.27 1.93
C HIS A 157 5.02 1.79 1.27
N PRO A 158 5.69 1.01 0.42
CA PRO A 158 6.83 1.49 -0.35
C PRO A 158 6.40 2.55 -1.37
N ASN A 159 7.36 3.33 -1.87
CA ASN A 159 7.14 4.21 -3.01
C ASN A 159 6.88 3.35 -4.27
N ASP A 160 6.02 3.85 -5.13
CA ASP A 160 5.56 3.12 -6.32
C ASP A 160 5.52 4.06 -7.54
N PRO A 161 6.41 3.84 -8.54
CA PRO A 161 7.47 2.85 -8.62
C PRO A 161 8.63 3.12 -7.63
N PRO A 162 9.36 2.07 -7.20
CA PRO A 162 10.39 2.20 -6.17
C PRO A 162 11.74 2.63 -6.76
N VAL A 163 11.91 3.92 -6.89
CA VAL A 163 13.16 4.57 -7.35
C VAL A 163 13.58 5.65 -6.36
N PRO A 164 14.88 6.02 -6.32
CA PRO A 164 15.41 6.95 -5.32
C PRO A 164 14.73 8.33 -5.31
N SER A 165 14.25 8.78 -6.45
CA SER A 165 13.56 10.08 -6.57
C SER A 165 12.58 10.08 -7.73
N LEU A 166 11.44 10.74 -7.56
CA LEU A 166 10.42 10.93 -8.58
C LEU A 166 9.84 12.34 -8.52
N GLY A 167 9.70 12.97 -9.68
CA GLY A 167 9.10 14.30 -9.79
C GLY A 167 9.76 15.36 -8.89
N GLY A 168 11.07 15.25 -8.64
CA GLY A 168 11.82 16.16 -7.78
C GLY A 168 11.68 15.88 -6.27
N VAL A 169 11.10 14.75 -5.87
CA VAL A 169 10.97 14.36 -4.46
C VAL A 169 11.72 13.06 -4.20
N HIS A 170 12.62 13.06 -3.22
CA HIS A 170 13.26 11.82 -2.77
C HIS A 170 12.24 10.82 -2.23
N SER A 171 12.35 9.56 -2.63
CA SER A 171 11.47 8.49 -2.19
C SER A 171 11.90 7.97 -0.82
N LEU A 172 11.00 7.96 0.14
CA LEU A 172 11.31 7.48 1.50
C LEU A 172 11.65 5.99 1.52
N ILE A 173 10.81 5.17 0.87
CA ILE A 173 10.93 3.71 0.86
C ILE A 173 10.98 3.22 -0.59
N TRP A 174 12.18 3.03 -1.11
CA TRP A 174 12.39 2.53 -2.47
C TRP A 174 13.25 1.25 -2.53
N ASN A 175 13.67 0.74 -1.35
CA ASN A 175 14.36 -0.54 -1.20
C ASN A 175 14.22 -1.06 0.24
N THR A 176 14.73 -2.27 0.47
CA THR A 176 14.72 -2.96 1.77
C THR A 176 15.48 -2.20 2.85
N ASP A 177 16.60 -1.57 2.53
CA ASP A 177 17.40 -0.84 3.53
C ASP A 177 16.69 0.42 4.02
N CYS A 178 15.87 1.05 3.18
CA CYS A 178 14.99 2.14 3.61
C CYS A 178 13.98 1.67 4.67
N TYR A 179 13.39 0.48 4.55
CA TYR A 179 12.54 -0.08 5.59
C TYR A 179 13.30 -0.33 6.89
N LYS A 180 14.48 -0.93 6.83
CA LYS A 180 15.33 -1.14 8.01
C LYS A 180 15.66 0.19 8.70
N ARG A 181 16.00 1.23 7.91
CA ARG A 181 16.23 2.60 8.42
C ARG A 181 14.98 3.17 9.10
N ALA A 182 13.80 3.04 8.49
CA ALA A 182 12.55 3.52 9.06
C ALA A 182 12.22 2.84 10.38
N PHE A 183 12.37 1.52 10.47
CA PHE A 183 12.15 0.77 11.71
C PHE A 183 13.15 1.13 12.80
N ALA A 184 14.45 1.22 12.47
CA ALA A 184 15.49 1.62 13.41
C ALA A 184 15.26 3.05 13.96
N MET A 185 14.73 3.97 13.14
CA MET A 185 14.45 5.35 13.54
C MET A 185 13.41 5.46 14.67
N VAL A 186 12.56 4.44 14.83
CA VAL A 186 11.53 4.34 15.87
C VAL A 186 11.82 3.17 16.84
N GLU A 187 13.09 2.83 17.04
CA GLU A 187 13.55 1.78 17.97
C GLU A 187 12.84 0.43 17.76
N ASN A 188 12.52 0.13 16.50
CA ASN A 188 11.77 -1.06 16.09
C ASN A 188 10.40 -1.22 16.76
N SER A 189 9.73 -0.12 17.12
CA SER A 189 8.38 -0.16 17.69
C SER A 189 7.47 -1.14 16.94
N PRO A 190 6.69 -1.98 17.63
CA PRO A 190 5.75 -2.92 17.00
C PRO A 190 4.56 -2.22 16.32
N TYR A 191 4.41 -0.91 16.52
CA TYR A 191 3.34 -0.13 15.94
C TYR A 191 3.72 0.50 14.58
N LEU A 192 5.01 0.54 14.21
CA LEU A 192 5.40 0.78 12.82
C LEU A 192 5.66 -0.56 12.14
N THR A 193 4.85 -0.87 11.15
CA THR A 193 4.91 -2.09 10.33
C THR A 193 4.94 -1.71 8.85
N MET A 194 4.92 -2.68 7.98
CA MET A 194 4.82 -2.45 6.53
C MET A 194 3.51 -2.97 5.96
N LYS A 195 3.08 -2.29 4.92
CA LYS A 195 2.19 -2.80 3.89
C LYS A 195 3.08 -3.27 2.74
N MET A 196 3.46 -4.54 2.77
CA MET A 196 4.39 -5.13 1.83
C MET A 196 3.73 -5.27 0.46
N CYS A 197 4.11 -4.41 -0.48
CA CYS A 197 3.63 -4.50 -1.85
C CYS A 197 4.58 -5.39 -2.66
N ILE A 198 4.17 -6.62 -2.93
CA ILE A 198 4.97 -7.56 -3.74
C ILE A 198 5.31 -6.96 -5.10
N GLY A 199 4.35 -6.26 -5.73
CA GLY A 199 4.58 -5.58 -6.99
C GLY A 199 5.77 -4.62 -6.95
N CYS A 200 5.92 -3.82 -5.88
CA CYS A 200 7.06 -2.90 -5.77
C CYS A 200 8.42 -3.63 -5.70
N TRP A 201 8.49 -4.79 -5.02
CA TRP A 201 9.69 -5.63 -5.05
C TRP A 201 9.97 -6.17 -6.46
N LEU A 202 8.92 -6.51 -7.21
CA LEU A 202 9.03 -7.06 -8.56
C LEU A 202 9.31 -5.98 -9.62
N GLU A 203 9.02 -4.71 -9.37
CA GLU A 203 9.27 -3.61 -10.29
C GLU A 203 10.75 -3.22 -10.39
N SER A 204 11.58 -3.55 -9.39
CA SER A 204 12.97 -3.11 -9.31
C SER A 204 13.91 -4.22 -8.90
N GLU A 205 14.96 -4.45 -9.70
CA GLU A 205 16.07 -5.37 -9.33
C GLU A 205 16.82 -4.90 -8.06
N ASN A 206 16.72 -3.61 -7.74
CA ASN A 206 17.45 -3.00 -6.62
C ASN A 206 16.59 -2.86 -5.36
N PHE A 207 15.36 -3.38 -5.32
CA PHE A 207 14.54 -3.27 -4.14
C PHE A 207 15.07 -4.10 -2.97
N GLY A 208 15.41 -5.35 -3.23
CA GLY A 208 15.90 -6.33 -2.28
C GLY A 208 15.61 -7.76 -2.75
N ASN A 209 15.99 -8.75 -1.97
CA ASN A 209 15.63 -10.14 -2.24
C ASN A 209 14.25 -10.42 -1.64
N LEU A 210 13.21 -10.49 -2.46
CA LEU A 210 11.84 -10.64 -2.01
C LEU A 210 11.64 -11.84 -1.05
N MET A 211 12.22 -13.00 -1.37
CA MET A 211 12.01 -14.22 -0.58
C MET A 211 12.71 -14.13 0.80
N ASP A 212 13.91 -13.57 0.84
CA ASP A 212 14.64 -13.33 2.10
C ASP A 212 13.98 -12.22 2.92
N ASP A 213 13.48 -11.17 2.27
CA ASP A 213 12.79 -10.06 2.92
C ASP A 213 11.46 -10.52 3.54
N ILE A 214 10.66 -11.34 2.83
CA ILE A 214 9.45 -11.98 3.39
C ILE A 214 9.82 -12.74 4.66
N LYS A 215 10.84 -13.60 4.60
CA LYS A 215 11.28 -14.39 5.74
C LYS A 215 11.68 -13.50 6.92
N THR A 216 12.54 -12.52 6.67
CA THR A 216 13.09 -11.63 7.70
C THR A 216 11.97 -10.82 8.36
N PHE A 217 11.19 -10.09 7.58
CA PHE A 217 10.17 -9.20 8.13
C PHE A 217 8.95 -9.93 8.71
N CYS A 218 8.68 -11.15 8.25
CA CYS A 218 7.67 -12.00 8.88
C CYS A 218 8.14 -12.46 10.27
N GLN A 219 9.40 -12.91 10.40
CA GLN A 219 9.99 -13.31 11.69
C GLN A 219 10.06 -12.15 12.69
N GLU A 220 10.19 -10.92 12.22
CA GLU A 220 10.22 -9.70 13.03
C GLU A 220 8.81 -9.12 13.33
N ASP A 221 7.73 -9.77 12.92
CA ASP A 221 6.33 -9.28 12.99
C ASP A 221 6.15 -7.88 12.37
N LYS A 222 6.87 -7.61 11.27
CA LYS A 222 6.83 -6.31 10.60
C LYS A 222 5.84 -6.23 9.45
N ILE A 223 5.22 -7.33 8.99
CA ILE A 223 4.28 -7.33 7.87
C ILE A 223 2.85 -7.36 8.40
N SER A 224 2.12 -6.27 8.32
CA SER A 224 0.68 -6.22 8.67
C SER A 224 -0.22 -6.56 7.50
N ILE A 225 0.15 -6.12 6.30
CA ILE A 225 -0.64 -6.29 5.08
C ILE A 225 0.30 -6.66 3.94
N VAL A 226 -0.15 -7.55 3.07
CA VAL A 226 0.52 -7.84 1.79
C VAL A 226 -0.38 -7.40 0.64
N HIS A 227 0.13 -6.54 -0.24
CA HIS A 227 -0.43 -6.30 -1.57
C HIS A 227 0.15 -7.34 -2.54
N PHE A 228 -0.73 -8.16 -3.10
CA PHE A 228 -0.36 -9.32 -3.89
C PHE A 228 -0.60 -9.03 -5.37
N ARG A 229 0.46 -8.64 -6.09
CA ARG A 229 0.44 -8.17 -7.49
C ARG A 229 1.66 -8.66 -8.23
N ASN A 230 1.48 -9.02 -9.50
CA ASN A 230 2.56 -9.39 -10.43
C ASN A 230 2.72 -8.30 -11.52
N VAL A 231 3.85 -8.27 -12.17
CA VAL A 231 4.21 -7.38 -13.27
C VAL A 231 4.91 -8.14 -14.40
N SER A 232 4.90 -7.60 -15.62
CA SER A 232 5.45 -8.26 -16.80
C SER A 232 6.98 -8.31 -16.81
N SER A 233 7.65 -7.35 -16.18
CA SER A 233 9.10 -7.24 -16.10
C SER A 233 9.50 -6.21 -15.05
N VAL A 234 10.81 -6.09 -14.80
CA VAL A 234 11.39 -4.99 -14.02
C VAL A 234 11.45 -3.70 -14.85
N MET A 235 11.58 -2.55 -14.15
CA MET A 235 11.90 -1.28 -14.82
C MET A 235 13.06 -1.40 -15.80
N PRO A 236 13.15 -0.61 -16.89
CA PRO A 236 12.43 0.67 -17.06
C PRO A 236 10.99 0.58 -17.60
N TYR A 237 10.53 -0.58 -18.05
CA TYR A 237 9.16 -0.73 -18.59
C TYR A 237 8.49 -1.96 -18.01
N PHE A 238 7.27 -1.82 -17.53
CA PHE A 238 6.41 -2.94 -17.14
C PHE A 238 4.92 -2.65 -17.34
N GLU A 239 4.15 -3.71 -17.44
CA GLU A 239 2.69 -3.73 -17.37
C GLU A 239 2.30 -4.47 -16.08
N GLU A 240 1.28 -4.01 -15.38
CA GLU A 240 0.67 -4.82 -14.32
C GLU A 240 -0.15 -5.94 -14.96
N THR A 241 0.01 -7.17 -14.42
CA THR A 241 -0.45 -8.39 -15.09
C THR A 241 -1.45 -9.15 -14.22
N LEU A 242 -2.10 -10.16 -14.81
CA LEU A 242 -2.74 -11.21 -14.02
C LEU A 242 -1.68 -11.91 -13.15
N LEU A 243 -2.09 -12.51 -12.04
CA LEU A 243 -1.15 -13.12 -11.08
C LEU A 243 -0.29 -14.22 -11.73
N GLU A 244 -0.87 -14.99 -12.64
CA GLU A 244 -0.19 -16.08 -13.36
C GLU A 244 0.55 -15.64 -14.62
N ASP A 245 0.37 -14.41 -15.10
CA ASP A 245 0.86 -13.96 -16.40
C ASP A 245 2.01 -12.94 -16.31
N GLY A 246 2.48 -12.64 -15.10
CA GLY A 246 3.69 -11.87 -14.88
C GLY A 246 4.95 -12.75 -14.85
N TYR A 247 6.11 -12.11 -14.68
CA TYR A 247 7.37 -12.85 -14.70
C TYR A 247 7.69 -13.62 -13.42
N ALA A 248 7.04 -13.26 -12.30
CA ALA A 248 7.29 -13.86 -11.00
C ALA A 248 6.38 -15.06 -10.74
N ASP A 249 6.94 -16.10 -10.07
CA ASP A 249 6.17 -17.23 -9.57
C ASP A 249 5.40 -16.83 -8.29
N MET A 250 4.17 -16.37 -8.47
CA MET A 250 3.30 -15.94 -7.37
C MET A 250 2.93 -17.08 -6.42
N TYR A 251 2.91 -18.33 -6.90
CA TYR A 251 2.67 -19.49 -6.04
C TYR A 251 3.83 -19.71 -5.06
N ALA A 252 5.07 -19.61 -5.55
CA ALA A 252 6.25 -19.71 -4.69
C ALA A 252 6.28 -18.60 -3.62
N ILE A 253 5.87 -17.36 -3.99
CA ILE A 253 5.73 -16.25 -3.05
C ILE A 253 4.65 -16.53 -2.00
N MET A 254 3.48 -17.02 -2.40
CA MET A 254 2.41 -17.41 -1.48
C MET A 254 2.89 -18.49 -0.50
N LYS A 255 3.57 -19.51 -1.01
CA LYS A 255 4.15 -20.58 -0.20
C LYS A 255 5.17 -20.07 0.81
N GLN A 256 6.01 -19.11 0.42
CA GLN A 256 6.97 -18.48 1.33
C GLN A 256 6.28 -17.75 2.47
N LEU A 257 5.22 -16.97 2.19
CA LEU A 257 4.42 -16.28 3.21
C LEU A 257 3.84 -17.28 4.22
N ILE A 258 3.26 -18.38 3.74
CA ILE A 258 2.70 -19.43 4.61
C ILE A 258 3.79 -20.10 5.45
N GLN A 259 4.92 -20.49 4.84
CA GLN A 259 6.03 -21.15 5.53
C GLN A 259 6.69 -20.27 6.58
N CYS A 260 6.68 -18.95 6.41
CA CYS A 260 7.16 -18.00 7.43
C CYS A 260 6.15 -17.74 8.55
N GLY A 261 4.94 -18.34 8.48
CA GLY A 261 3.89 -18.16 9.47
C GLY A 261 3.16 -16.83 9.36
N TYR A 262 3.16 -16.19 8.18
CA TYR A 262 2.43 -14.95 7.96
C TYR A 262 0.93 -15.14 8.27
N ASN A 263 0.41 -14.32 9.16
CA ASN A 263 -0.98 -14.38 9.63
C ASN A 263 -1.71 -13.02 9.50
N GLY A 264 -1.22 -12.16 8.62
CA GLY A 264 -1.84 -10.86 8.32
C GLY A 264 -2.85 -10.95 7.17
N TYR A 265 -3.11 -9.82 6.54
CA TYR A 265 -4.11 -9.70 5.48
C TYR A 265 -3.45 -9.69 4.10
N LEU A 266 -4.02 -10.48 3.18
CA LEU A 266 -3.67 -10.48 1.76
C LEU A 266 -4.72 -9.67 1.00
N ASN A 267 -4.29 -8.61 0.35
CA ASN A 267 -5.13 -7.78 -0.50
C ASN A 267 -4.75 -7.98 -1.95
N ILE A 268 -5.75 -8.11 -2.82
CA ILE A 268 -5.52 -7.86 -4.24
C ILE A 268 -5.12 -6.40 -4.40
N ASP A 269 -4.08 -6.18 -5.20
CA ASP A 269 -3.60 -4.84 -5.53
C ASP A 269 -3.88 -4.57 -6.99
N HIS A 270 -4.39 -3.40 -7.31
CA HIS A 270 -4.68 -2.95 -8.67
C HIS A 270 -5.42 -3.98 -9.56
N PRO A 271 -6.65 -4.42 -9.24
CA PRO A 271 -7.45 -5.14 -10.21
C PRO A 271 -7.66 -4.29 -11.46
N PHE A 272 -7.82 -4.94 -12.61
CA PHE A 272 -7.88 -4.25 -13.88
C PHE A 272 -9.13 -3.38 -14.02
N PHE A 273 -9.06 -2.47 -14.97
CA PHE A 273 -10.15 -1.56 -15.29
C PHE A 273 -10.97 -2.09 -16.47
N ASN A 274 -12.24 -1.72 -16.52
CA ASN A 274 -13.07 -1.87 -17.71
C ASN A 274 -12.50 -1.04 -18.88
N GLN A 275 -13.09 -1.17 -20.07
CA GLN A 275 -12.67 -0.47 -21.28
C GLN A 275 -12.70 1.07 -21.15
N ASP A 276 -13.38 1.61 -20.14
CA ASP A 276 -13.39 3.05 -19.84
C ASP A 276 -12.09 3.55 -19.19
N GLY A 277 -11.20 2.63 -18.76
CA GLY A 277 -9.96 2.95 -18.05
C GLY A 277 -10.14 3.66 -16.72
N LYS A 278 -11.33 3.61 -16.13
CA LYS A 278 -11.68 4.32 -14.87
C LYS A 278 -12.36 3.44 -13.84
N THR A 279 -13.27 2.59 -14.29
CA THR A 279 -14.07 1.73 -13.43
C THR A 279 -13.36 0.39 -13.27
N ILE A 280 -13.13 -0.04 -12.03
CA ILE A 280 -12.56 -1.37 -11.76
C ILE A 280 -13.51 -2.45 -12.29
N SER A 281 -12.95 -3.43 -12.99
CA SER A 281 -13.66 -4.58 -13.48
C SER A 281 -14.01 -5.55 -12.35
N ASP A 282 -15.29 -5.76 -12.09
CA ASP A 282 -15.75 -6.76 -11.12
C ASP A 282 -15.30 -8.18 -11.53
N THR A 283 -15.22 -8.45 -12.84
CA THR A 283 -14.73 -9.73 -13.36
C THR A 283 -13.26 -9.93 -13.03
N SER A 284 -12.43 -8.92 -13.27
CA SER A 284 -11.02 -8.93 -12.91
C SER A 284 -10.83 -9.12 -11.41
N ALA A 285 -11.53 -8.33 -10.58
CA ALA A 285 -11.45 -8.45 -9.13
C ALA A 285 -11.83 -9.85 -8.64
N ALA A 286 -12.90 -10.44 -9.19
CA ALA A 286 -13.32 -11.80 -8.86
C ALA A 286 -12.29 -12.84 -9.28
N TYR A 287 -11.68 -12.66 -10.45
CA TYR A 287 -10.62 -13.55 -10.96
C TYR A 287 -9.38 -13.52 -10.05
N PHE A 288 -8.86 -12.33 -9.75
CA PHE A 288 -7.72 -12.16 -8.84
C PHE A 288 -7.98 -12.80 -7.47
N MET A 289 -9.15 -12.55 -6.89
CA MET A 289 -9.52 -13.14 -5.61
C MET A 289 -9.63 -14.66 -5.65
N GLY A 290 -10.24 -15.21 -6.70
CA GLY A 290 -10.37 -16.64 -6.89
C GLY A 290 -9.02 -17.32 -7.06
N TYR A 291 -8.15 -16.73 -7.86
CA TYR A 291 -6.81 -17.26 -8.13
C TYR A 291 -5.93 -17.20 -6.86
N MET A 292 -5.92 -16.07 -6.15
CA MET A 292 -5.19 -15.91 -4.90
C MET A 292 -5.67 -16.91 -3.82
N LYS A 293 -6.98 -17.12 -3.69
CA LYS A 293 -7.55 -18.13 -2.77
C LYS A 293 -7.17 -19.55 -3.18
N GLY A 294 -7.15 -19.85 -4.48
CA GLY A 294 -6.68 -21.14 -4.99
C GLY A 294 -5.22 -21.41 -4.61
N MET A 295 -4.35 -20.43 -4.79
CA MET A 295 -2.94 -20.52 -4.35
C MET A 295 -2.83 -20.73 -2.84
N LEU A 296 -3.57 -19.96 -2.04
CA LEU A 296 -3.56 -20.06 -0.57
C LEU A 296 -3.97 -21.45 -0.08
N HIS A 297 -4.95 -22.09 -0.72
CA HIS A 297 -5.38 -23.44 -0.35
C HIS A 297 -4.45 -24.56 -0.83
N SER A 298 -3.61 -24.28 -1.82
CA SER A 298 -2.72 -25.27 -2.44
C SER A 298 -1.27 -25.19 -1.95
N ALA A 299 -0.89 -24.11 -1.28
CA ALA A 299 0.45 -23.85 -0.77
C ALA A 299 0.60 -24.35 0.67
#